data_0b1718e35bb78828074cc470ebd41f86
#
_entry.id   0b1718e35bb78828074cc470ebd41f86
#
_cell.length_a   1.000
_cell.length_b   1.000
_cell.length_c   1.000
_cell.angle_alpha   90.00
_cell.angle_beta   90.00
_cell.angle_gamma   90.00
#
_symmetry.space_group_name_H-M   'P 1'
#
loop_
_entity.id
_entity.type
_entity.pdbx_description
1 polymer ?
#
loop_
_entity_poly.entity_id
_entity_poly.type
_entity_poly.pdbx_seq_one_letter_code
_entity_poly.pdbx_strand_id
1 'polypeptide(L)'
;MDRTTQLTARRPGAGGHVGRDVYDPAVPSPPLRRAAARVLADNWTGRSTVPSRKLYPHQWSWDSAFIAIGLRHLSPLRAQTELETLLAAQWGDGRIPHIVFNPAVPLDAYFPSPDFWRSSTAGRAAGAPRAVQTSGIVQPPVHALAAWLVHLADPGLSRARGFLSRVYAPLAAWHRYLLHRRDLGGGGLASVVHPWEQGMDNSPAWDAPLARITPAPARSFRRADLDHGAAEDRPTDLDYGRYVRLAADYRDAGYRDRDRVDGRRGAAGGEFAVEDPAFNALLIASEHALARIAKELGAPGTARHARAERLTAALVERLWAPAEGMFLCRDTVTDTLVPERGVSGLVPLLLPGLPRDIVAALVRTVHGPRFGLGSATRLVPSYDLTGEAFDPHRYWRGPAWFNTNWLLERGLRVHGEQTRADALRAAVLETAGASGFAEYVDPYTGEACGALGFGWTAALTLDLLHRDDHGRGPGPEPHHDHDHHHHRHEERDGQAMFGMSDQGGDRG
;
A
#
# COMPACT_ATOMS: atom_id res chain seq x y z
N MET A 1 -11.11 -67.02 -40.06
CA MET A 1 -12.43 -67.17 -39.45
C MET A 1 -12.39 -66.35 -38.16
N ASP A 2 -12.58 -65.12 -38.20
CA ASP A 2 -13.77 -64.25 -38.34
C ASP A 2 -14.71 -64.42 -37.13
N ARG A 3 -14.77 -63.38 -36.34
CA ARG A 3 -15.98 -62.74 -35.83
C ARG A 3 -15.66 -61.52 -34.94
N THR A 4 -15.79 -60.42 -35.58
CA THR A 4 -16.03 -59.08 -35.01
C THR A 4 -17.17 -59.07 -34.03
N THR A 5 -17.00 -58.42 -32.85
CA THR A 5 -18.11 -57.97 -32.02
C THR A 5 -17.87 -56.52 -31.65
N GLN A 6 -18.70 -55.63 -32.25
CA GLN A 6 -18.82 -54.23 -31.90
C GLN A 6 -19.53 -54.10 -30.55
N LEU A 7 -18.93 -53.32 -29.65
CA LEU A 7 -19.59 -52.79 -28.48
C LEU A 7 -19.66 -51.28 -28.60
N THR A 8 -20.87 -50.79 -28.74
CA THR A 8 -21.26 -49.40 -28.73
C THR A 8 -21.09 -48.83 -27.35
N ALA A 9 -20.19 -47.85 -27.19
CA ALA A 9 -20.05 -47.07 -25.97
C ALA A 9 -20.92 -45.81 -26.02
N ARG A 10 -21.78 -45.68 -25.02
CA ARG A 10 -22.62 -44.52 -24.73
C ARG A 10 -21.74 -43.33 -24.35
N ARG A 11 -22.05 -42.12 -24.88
CA ARG A 11 -21.53 -40.85 -24.45
C ARG A 11 -22.09 -40.50 -23.08
N PRO A 12 -21.29 -40.01 -22.12
CA PRO A 12 -21.76 -39.23 -20.99
C PRO A 12 -21.80 -37.75 -21.37
N GLY A 13 -22.80 -37.06 -20.83
CA GLY A 13 -23.13 -35.69 -21.12
C GLY A 13 -22.18 -34.66 -20.56
N ALA A 14 -22.41 -33.42 -20.96
CA ALA A 14 -21.73 -32.20 -20.69
C ALA A 14 -21.39 -32.00 -19.19
N GLY A 15 -20.10 -31.81 -18.90
CA GLY A 15 -19.57 -31.40 -17.62
C GLY A 15 -18.66 -30.19 -17.80
N GLY A 16 -18.97 -29.15 -17.08
CA GLY A 16 -18.17 -28.06 -16.54
C GLY A 16 -17.05 -27.50 -17.40
N HIS A 17 -17.22 -26.28 -17.88
CA HIS A 17 -16.12 -25.42 -18.32
C HIS A 17 -15.15 -25.17 -17.13
N VAL A 18 -14.04 -25.89 -17.12
CA VAL A 18 -12.83 -25.46 -16.45
C VAL A 18 -12.25 -24.36 -17.33
N GLY A 19 -12.34 -23.11 -16.87
CA GLY A 19 -11.70 -21.98 -17.53
C GLY A 19 -10.19 -22.25 -17.64
N ARG A 20 -9.75 -22.67 -18.81
CA ARG A 20 -8.35 -22.55 -19.22
C ARG A 20 -8.11 -21.08 -19.47
N ASP A 21 -7.06 -20.52 -18.86
CA ASP A 21 -6.45 -19.28 -19.32
C ASP A 21 -6.12 -19.47 -20.82
N VAL A 22 -7.03 -19.02 -21.67
CA VAL A 22 -6.81 -19.02 -23.11
C VAL A 22 -5.98 -17.77 -23.39
N TYR A 23 -4.65 -17.91 -23.26
CA TYR A 23 -3.75 -17.06 -24.02
C TYR A 23 -4.08 -17.29 -25.50
N ASP A 24 -4.89 -16.39 -26.07
CA ASP A 24 -5.16 -16.37 -27.51
C ASP A 24 -3.97 -15.67 -28.19
N PRO A 25 -3.08 -16.42 -28.88
CA PRO A 25 -1.94 -15.82 -29.58
C PRO A 25 -2.35 -14.99 -30.79
N ALA A 26 -3.63 -15.02 -31.20
CA ALA A 26 -4.13 -14.32 -32.36
C ALA A 26 -4.45 -12.84 -32.13
N VAL A 27 -4.59 -12.38 -30.87
CA VAL A 27 -4.75 -10.95 -30.55
C VAL A 27 -3.37 -10.36 -30.28
N PRO A 28 -2.83 -9.45 -31.11
CA PRO A 28 -1.55 -8.82 -30.88
C PRO A 28 -1.63 -7.99 -29.58
N SER A 29 -1.03 -8.48 -28.49
CA SER A 29 -0.87 -7.66 -27.29
C SER A 29 -0.08 -6.40 -27.62
N PRO A 30 -0.49 -5.22 -27.18
CA PRO A 30 0.28 -3.99 -27.41
C PRO A 30 1.75 -4.19 -27.04
N PRO A 31 2.71 -3.59 -27.78
CA PRO A 31 4.14 -3.76 -27.51
C PRO A 31 4.51 -3.47 -26.05
N LEU A 32 3.87 -2.45 -25.45
CA LEU A 32 4.09 -2.07 -24.05
C LEU A 32 3.65 -3.17 -23.07
N ARG A 33 2.51 -3.82 -23.32
CA ARG A 33 2.04 -4.94 -22.50
C ARG A 33 3.03 -6.12 -22.53
N ARG A 34 3.53 -6.48 -23.71
CA ARG A 34 4.53 -7.56 -23.85
C ARG A 34 5.84 -7.23 -23.14
N ALA A 35 6.29 -5.97 -23.24
CA ALA A 35 7.50 -5.51 -22.59
C ALA A 35 7.36 -5.55 -21.06
N ALA A 36 6.25 -5.07 -20.51
CA ALA A 36 5.96 -5.14 -19.07
C ALA A 36 5.87 -6.59 -18.57
N ALA A 37 5.19 -7.46 -19.31
CA ALA A 37 5.10 -8.89 -18.98
C ALA A 37 6.48 -9.57 -18.95
N ARG A 38 7.38 -9.19 -19.86
CA ARG A 38 8.77 -9.68 -19.89
C ARG A 38 9.53 -9.27 -18.64
N VAL A 39 9.44 -8.02 -18.21
CA VAL A 39 10.06 -7.55 -16.96
C VAL A 39 9.64 -8.40 -15.77
N LEU A 40 8.32 -8.69 -15.64
CA LEU A 40 7.81 -9.53 -14.55
C LEU A 40 8.22 -11.00 -14.67
N ALA A 41 8.44 -11.49 -15.89
CA ALA A 41 8.99 -12.83 -16.11
C ALA A 41 10.48 -12.90 -15.74
N ASP A 42 11.26 -11.89 -16.14
CA ASP A 42 12.70 -11.82 -15.86
C ASP A 42 12.98 -11.66 -14.36
N ASN A 43 12.11 -10.97 -13.62
CA ASN A 43 12.22 -10.77 -12.17
C ASN A 43 11.63 -11.92 -11.33
N TRP A 44 11.04 -12.95 -11.95
CA TRP A 44 10.48 -14.10 -11.25
C TRP A 44 11.57 -15.08 -10.79
N THR A 45 11.59 -15.38 -9.49
CA THR A 45 12.58 -16.28 -8.86
C THR A 45 12.14 -17.74 -8.76
N GLY A 46 10.92 -18.04 -9.21
CA GLY A 46 10.28 -19.35 -8.97
C GLY A 46 9.39 -19.38 -7.73
N ARG A 47 9.49 -18.38 -6.85
CA ARG A 47 8.67 -18.25 -5.62
C ARG A 47 8.00 -16.91 -5.48
N SER A 48 8.70 -15.84 -5.79
CA SER A 48 8.25 -14.46 -5.74
C SER A 48 8.89 -13.64 -6.86
N THR A 49 8.37 -12.47 -7.12
CA THR A 49 8.93 -11.52 -8.07
C THR A 49 9.74 -10.47 -7.31
N VAL A 50 11.04 -10.37 -7.61
CA VAL A 50 11.90 -9.35 -7.02
C VAL A 50 11.72 -8.01 -7.74
N PRO A 51 11.91 -6.86 -7.06
CA PRO A 51 11.80 -5.55 -7.70
C PRO A 51 12.79 -5.36 -8.83
N SER A 52 14.03 -5.80 -8.64
CA SER A 52 15.11 -5.79 -9.63
C SER A 52 16.15 -6.85 -9.25
N ARG A 53 16.59 -7.66 -10.23
CA ARG A 53 17.56 -8.73 -9.94
C ARG A 53 18.93 -8.24 -9.49
N LYS A 54 19.33 -7.06 -9.94
CA LYS A 54 20.67 -6.52 -9.63
C LYS A 54 20.71 -5.79 -8.30
N LEU A 55 19.80 -4.84 -8.10
CA LEU A 55 19.83 -3.97 -6.92
C LEU A 55 18.97 -4.50 -5.77
N TYR A 56 17.83 -5.12 -6.08
CA TYR A 56 16.84 -5.58 -5.10
C TYR A 56 16.52 -7.07 -5.31
N PRO A 57 17.45 -8.00 -5.00
CA PRO A 57 17.32 -9.40 -5.37
C PRO A 57 16.47 -10.25 -4.41
N HIS A 58 15.73 -9.61 -3.50
CA HIS A 58 14.87 -10.23 -2.50
C HIS A 58 13.40 -9.87 -2.73
N GLN A 59 12.49 -10.44 -1.95
CA GLN A 59 11.08 -10.06 -1.97
C GLN A 59 10.85 -8.88 -1.01
N TRP A 60 10.49 -7.71 -1.55
CA TRP A 60 10.04 -6.56 -0.79
C TRP A 60 8.53 -6.58 -0.61
N SER A 61 8.07 -6.16 0.55
CA SER A 61 6.70 -6.31 1.01
C SER A 61 5.68 -5.52 0.17
N TRP A 62 5.79 -4.21 0.10
CA TRP A 62 4.83 -3.41 -0.66
C TRP A 62 5.01 -3.56 -2.17
N ASP A 63 6.25 -3.83 -2.62
CA ASP A 63 6.54 -4.18 -4.01
C ASP A 63 5.76 -5.42 -4.44
N SER A 64 5.77 -6.49 -3.66
CA SER A 64 4.98 -7.69 -3.93
C SER A 64 3.49 -7.41 -4.04
N ALA A 65 2.96 -6.51 -3.21
CA ALA A 65 1.56 -6.13 -3.31
C ALA A 65 1.25 -5.38 -4.61
N PHE A 66 2.06 -4.39 -5.01
CA PHE A 66 1.91 -3.71 -6.30
C PHE A 66 2.15 -4.65 -7.48
N ILE A 67 3.13 -5.53 -7.38
CA ILE A 67 3.43 -6.54 -8.41
C ILE A 67 2.24 -7.50 -8.57
N ALA A 68 1.63 -7.97 -7.49
CA ALA A 68 0.44 -8.81 -7.53
C ALA A 68 -0.74 -8.13 -8.23
N ILE A 69 -0.90 -6.80 -8.04
CA ILE A 69 -1.92 -6.01 -8.73
C ILE A 69 -1.76 -6.09 -10.25
N GLY A 70 -0.54 -5.98 -10.77
CA GLY A 70 -0.28 -6.11 -12.20
C GLY A 70 -0.34 -7.55 -12.70
N LEU A 71 0.25 -8.49 -11.95
CA LEU A 71 0.27 -9.92 -12.29
C LEU A 71 -1.13 -10.51 -12.49
N ARG A 72 -2.15 -9.99 -11.80
CA ARG A 72 -3.55 -10.47 -11.95
C ARG A 72 -4.06 -10.41 -13.39
N HIS A 73 -3.50 -9.52 -14.22
CA HIS A 73 -3.85 -9.37 -15.64
C HIS A 73 -3.06 -10.30 -16.57
N LEU A 74 -2.06 -11.00 -16.05
CA LEU A 74 -1.28 -12.00 -16.78
C LEU A 74 -1.57 -13.41 -16.27
N SER A 75 -1.57 -13.58 -14.94
CA SER A 75 -1.82 -14.85 -14.27
C SER A 75 -2.35 -14.60 -12.85
N PRO A 76 -3.68 -14.68 -12.65
CA PRO A 76 -4.28 -14.59 -11.31
C PRO A 76 -3.65 -15.58 -10.31
N LEU A 77 -3.25 -16.76 -10.77
CA LEU A 77 -2.56 -17.74 -9.94
C LEU A 77 -1.20 -17.21 -9.42
N ARG A 78 -0.39 -16.62 -10.29
CA ARG A 78 0.89 -16.01 -9.85
C ARG A 78 0.66 -14.84 -8.90
N ALA A 79 -0.35 -14.01 -9.16
CA ALA A 79 -0.69 -12.90 -8.28
C ALA A 79 -1.07 -13.36 -6.87
N GLN A 80 -1.85 -14.45 -6.77
CA GLN A 80 -2.19 -15.07 -5.49
C GLN A 80 -0.94 -15.64 -4.81
N THR A 81 -0.09 -16.37 -5.55
CA THR A 81 1.15 -16.96 -5.04
C THR A 81 2.12 -15.90 -4.52
N GLU A 82 2.22 -14.74 -5.18
CA GLU A 82 3.06 -13.62 -4.76
C GLU A 82 2.71 -13.15 -3.35
N LEU A 83 1.41 -12.95 -3.08
CA LEU A 83 0.92 -12.55 -1.76
C LEU A 83 1.02 -13.68 -0.73
N GLU A 84 0.69 -14.92 -1.11
CA GLU A 84 0.77 -16.09 -0.22
C GLU A 84 2.21 -16.34 0.24
N THR A 85 3.19 -16.20 -0.66
CA THR A 85 4.61 -16.36 -0.33
C THR A 85 5.09 -15.31 0.67
N LEU A 86 4.68 -14.06 0.50
CA LEU A 86 4.98 -12.98 1.44
C LEU A 86 4.35 -13.23 2.81
N LEU A 87 3.05 -13.58 2.85
CA LEU A 87 2.33 -13.82 4.09
C LEU A 87 2.84 -15.05 4.84
N ALA A 88 3.43 -16.03 4.16
CA ALA A 88 4.08 -17.17 4.79
C ALA A 88 5.31 -16.77 5.64
N ALA A 89 5.86 -15.57 5.41
CA ALA A 89 6.96 -15.00 6.19
C ALA A 89 6.50 -14.04 7.30
N GLN A 90 5.19 -13.93 7.54
CA GLN A 90 4.63 -13.07 8.60
C GLN A 90 5.11 -13.53 9.99
N TRP A 91 5.41 -12.56 10.86
CA TRP A 91 5.81 -12.83 12.23
C TRP A 91 4.59 -13.15 13.13
N GLY A 92 4.84 -13.82 14.23
CA GLY A 92 3.79 -14.22 15.18
C GLY A 92 3.04 -13.06 15.84
N ASP A 93 3.65 -11.88 15.94
CA ASP A 93 3.00 -10.66 16.43
C ASP A 93 2.10 -9.98 15.37
N GLY A 94 2.10 -10.48 14.14
CA GLY A 94 1.25 -10.01 13.04
C GLY A 94 1.95 -9.09 12.04
N ARG A 95 3.19 -8.63 12.29
CA ARG A 95 3.91 -7.82 11.32
C ARG A 95 4.23 -8.58 10.05
N ILE A 96 4.14 -7.91 8.90
CA ILE A 96 4.67 -8.37 7.63
C ILE A 96 6.05 -7.73 7.47
N PRO A 97 7.14 -8.52 7.32
CA PRO A 97 8.48 -7.95 7.22
C PRO A 97 8.66 -7.19 5.90
N HIS A 98 9.43 -6.11 5.94
CA HIS A 98 9.69 -5.31 4.74
C HIS A 98 10.51 -6.07 3.69
N ILE A 99 11.39 -7.01 4.09
CA ILE A 99 12.13 -7.89 3.19
C ILE A 99 11.99 -9.35 3.64
N VAL A 100 11.71 -10.23 2.69
CA VAL A 100 11.91 -11.68 2.80
C VAL A 100 13.13 -12.03 1.95
N PHE A 101 14.18 -12.51 2.59
CA PHE A 101 15.46 -12.76 1.91
C PHE A 101 15.39 -13.97 1.00
N ASN A 102 15.93 -13.82 -0.22
CA ASN A 102 16.05 -14.88 -1.20
C ASN A 102 17.28 -15.74 -0.86
N PRO A 103 17.11 -17.03 -0.51
CA PRO A 103 18.22 -17.89 -0.14
C PRO A 103 19.09 -18.31 -1.34
N ALA A 104 18.67 -18.01 -2.57
CA ALA A 104 19.40 -18.36 -3.79
C ALA A 104 20.47 -17.33 -4.19
N VAL A 105 20.57 -16.21 -3.45
CA VAL A 105 21.59 -15.18 -3.70
C VAL A 105 22.58 -15.12 -2.53
N PRO A 106 23.83 -14.62 -2.74
CA PRO A 106 24.80 -14.45 -1.66
C PRO A 106 24.27 -13.59 -0.51
N LEU A 107 24.72 -13.87 0.72
CA LEU A 107 24.30 -13.14 1.93
C LEU A 107 24.62 -11.64 1.86
N ASP A 108 25.66 -11.27 1.14
CA ASP A 108 26.12 -9.89 0.93
C ASP A 108 25.56 -9.23 -0.34
N ALA A 109 24.61 -9.90 -1.03
CA ALA A 109 23.98 -9.36 -2.24
C ALA A 109 23.20 -8.06 -1.96
N TYR A 110 22.84 -7.80 -0.71
CA TYR A 110 22.16 -6.60 -0.26
C TYR A 110 22.56 -6.27 1.19
N PHE A 111 22.55 -4.98 1.53
CA PHE A 111 22.71 -4.53 2.92
C PHE A 111 21.54 -3.60 3.30
N PRO A 112 20.93 -3.74 4.47
CA PRO A 112 21.26 -4.69 5.56
C PRO A 112 20.95 -6.15 5.22
N SER A 113 21.93 -7.02 5.45
CA SER A 113 21.89 -8.46 5.15
C SER A 113 21.09 -9.26 6.20
N PRO A 114 20.77 -10.55 5.95
CA PRO A 114 20.21 -11.43 6.98
C PRO A 114 21.02 -11.45 8.29
N ASP A 115 22.36 -11.43 8.19
CA ASP A 115 23.28 -11.43 9.34
C ASP A 115 23.20 -10.13 10.15
N PHE A 116 22.89 -9.01 9.50
CA PHE A 116 22.60 -7.76 10.20
C PHE A 116 21.28 -7.88 10.97
N TRP A 117 20.21 -8.32 10.33
CA TRP A 117 18.89 -8.39 10.96
C TRP A 117 18.77 -9.45 12.05
N ARG A 118 19.39 -10.60 11.88
CA ARG A 118 19.34 -11.72 12.84
C ARG A 118 17.91 -12.03 13.30
N SER A 119 16.94 -11.98 12.38
CA SER A 119 15.51 -12.06 12.72
C SER A 119 15.15 -13.33 13.46
N SER A 120 15.65 -14.48 13.03
CA SER A 120 15.38 -15.80 13.63
C SER A 120 15.90 -15.96 15.08
N THR A 121 16.84 -15.12 15.50
CA THR A 121 17.41 -15.13 16.86
C THR A 121 16.94 -13.92 17.68
N ALA A 122 17.24 -12.71 17.24
CA ALA A 122 16.85 -11.48 17.94
C ALA A 122 15.33 -11.27 17.95
N GLY A 123 14.62 -11.67 16.88
CA GLY A 123 13.17 -11.54 16.74
C GLY A 123 12.34 -12.70 17.30
N ARG A 124 12.98 -13.68 17.96
CA ARG A 124 12.29 -14.88 18.44
C ARG A 124 11.10 -14.57 19.35
N ALA A 125 11.25 -13.62 20.25
CA ALA A 125 10.19 -13.22 21.19
C ALA A 125 9.00 -12.53 20.49
N ALA A 126 9.24 -11.86 19.35
CA ALA A 126 8.21 -11.26 18.51
C ALA A 126 7.62 -12.25 17.48
N GLY A 127 8.07 -13.52 17.51
CA GLY A 127 7.54 -14.57 16.64
C GLY A 127 8.11 -14.58 15.23
N ALA A 128 9.35 -14.13 15.05
CA ALA A 128 10.02 -14.18 13.74
C ALA A 128 10.07 -15.63 13.19
N PRO A 129 9.89 -15.84 11.87
CA PRO A 129 9.99 -17.15 11.25
C PRO A 129 11.37 -17.77 11.48
N ARG A 130 11.41 -19.10 11.68
CA ARG A 130 12.68 -19.82 11.88
C ARG A 130 13.33 -20.29 10.57
N ALA A 131 12.49 -20.65 9.60
CA ALA A 131 12.93 -21.25 8.33
C ALA A 131 13.20 -20.22 7.23
N VAL A 132 12.75 -18.99 7.40
CA VAL A 132 12.86 -17.91 6.42
C VAL A 132 13.53 -16.71 7.09
N GLN A 133 14.58 -16.18 6.48
CA GLN A 133 15.24 -14.97 6.95
C GLN A 133 14.48 -13.74 6.46
N THR A 134 14.24 -12.81 7.36
CA THR A 134 13.52 -11.56 7.08
C THR A 134 14.21 -10.37 7.72
N SER A 135 13.86 -9.16 7.27
CA SER A 135 14.08 -7.97 8.09
C SER A 135 13.10 -7.93 9.28
N GLY A 136 13.33 -7.05 10.24
CA GLY A 136 12.46 -6.93 11.42
C GLY A 136 11.54 -5.70 11.40
N ILE A 137 11.66 -4.85 10.39
CA ILE A 137 10.79 -3.66 10.16
C ILE A 137 9.72 -3.98 9.13
N VAL A 138 8.78 -3.06 8.94
CA VAL A 138 7.60 -3.23 8.07
C VAL A 138 7.66 -2.32 6.84
N GLN A 139 6.63 -2.37 5.97
CA GLN A 139 6.42 -1.45 4.85
C GLN A 139 4.93 -1.06 4.73
N PRO A 140 4.57 -0.09 3.83
CA PRO A 140 3.20 0.41 3.74
C PRO A 140 2.16 -0.70 3.48
N PRO A 141 1.01 -0.66 4.17
CA PRO A 141 0.05 -1.76 4.22
C PRO A 141 -0.93 -1.76 3.03
N VAL A 142 -0.45 -2.01 1.84
CA VAL A 142 -1.25 -2.11 0.60
C VAL A 142 -1.78 -3.53 0.33
N HIS A 143 -1.43 -4.50 1.18
CA HIS A 143 -1.61 -5.93 0.92
C HIS A 143 -3.08 -6.39 0.83
N ALA A 144 -3.96 -5.89 1.71
CA ALA A 144 -5.38 -6.27 1.66
C ALA A 144 -6.07 -5.66 0.44
N LEU A 145 -5.70 -4.44 0.03
CA LEU A 145 -6.15 -3.85 -1.22
C LEU A 145 -5.71 -4.71 -2.41
N ALA A 146 -4.46 -5.14 -2.45
CA ALA A 146 -3.94 -6.02 -3.50
C ALA A 146 -4.68 -7.36 -3.53
N ALA A 147 -4.88 -8.01 -2.37
CA ALA A 147 -5.59 -9.28 -2.29
C ALA A 147 -7.03 -9.18 -2.81
N TRP A 148 -7.73 -8.10 -2.49
CA TRP A 148 -9.08 -7.85 -3.01
C TRP A 148 -9.07 -7.68 -4.53
N LEU A 149 -8.16 -6.87 -5.07
CA LEU A 149 -8.04 -6.67 -6.52
C LEU A 149 -7.66 -7.96 -7.25
N VAL A 150 -6.79 -8.78 -6.69
CA VAL A 150 -6.41 -10.09 -7.23
C VAL A 150 -7.61 -11.05 -7.24
N HIS A 151 -8.42 -11.06 -6.18
CA HIS A 151 -9.67 -11.84 -6.15
C HIS A 151 -10.62 -11.42 -7.27
N LEU A 152 -10.81 -10.12 -7.48
CA LEU A 152 -11.72 -9.58 -8.49
C LEU A 152 -11.31 -9.93 -9.93
N ALA A 153 -10.05 -10.21 -10.19
CA ALA A 153 -9.58 -10.59 -11.54
C ALA A 153 -10.05 -11.99 -11.94
N ASP A 154 -10.12 -12.93 -11.00
CA ASP A 154 -10.67 -14.27 -11.20
C ASP A 154 -11.29 -14.80 -9.90
N PRO A 155 -12.55 -14.42 -9.60
CA PRO A 155 -13.25 -14.90 -8.41
C PRO A 155 -13.44 -16.42 -8.38
N GLY A 156 -13.58 -17.05 -9.55
CA GLY A 156 -13.72 -18.50 -9.66
C GLY A 156 -12.49 -19.24 -9.19
N LEU A 157 -11.32 -18.91 -9.71
CA LEU A 157 -10.04 -19.47 -9.26
C LEU A 157 -9.78 -19.14 -7.79
N SER A 158 -10.06 -17.91 -7.38
CA SER A 158 -9.85 -17.46 -6.00
C SER A 158 -10.66 -18.30 -5.00
N ARG A 159 -11.94 -18.56 -5.29
CA ARG A 159 -12.81 -19.44 -4.46
C ARG A 159 -12.34 -20.89 -4.51
N ALA A 160 -12.07 -21.43 -5.70
CA ALA A 160 -11.61 -22.82 -5.87
C ALA A 160 -10.33 -23.12 -5.09
N ARG A 161 -9.41 -22.14 -5.01
CA ARG A 161 -8.19 -22.24 -4.21
C ARG A 161 -8.38 -21.88 -2.74
N GLY A 162 -9.50 -21.31 -2.34
CA GLY A 162 -9.70 -20.76 -1.00
C GLY A 162 -8.72 -19.61 -0.69
N PHE A 163 -8.38 -18.80 -1.69
CA PHE A 163 -7.37 -17.75 -1.57
C PHE A 163 -7.73 -16.75 -0.47
N LEU A 164 -8.92 -16.15 -0.52
CA LEU A 164 -9.34 -15.16 0.48
C LEU A 164 -9.40 -15.74 1.89
N SER A 165 -9.85 -16.99 2.04
CA SER A 165 -9.90 -17.68 3.35
C SER A 165 -8.50 -17.82 3.97
N ARG A 166 -7.48 -18.11 3.15
CA ARG A 166 -6.11 -18.26 3.63
C ARG A 166 -5.44 -16.93 3.98
N VAL A 167 -5.71 -15.84 3.21
CA VAL A 167 -5.03 -14.57 3.43
C VAL A 167 -5.74 -13.67 4.44
N TYR A 168 -7.04 -13.90 4.73
CA TYR A 168 -7.83 -13.02 5.60
C TYR A 168 -7.26 -12.91 7.03
N ALA A 169 -7.01 -14.03 7.68
CA ALA A 169 -6.50 -14.03 9.06
C ALA A 169 -5.10 -13.39 9.19
N PRO A 170 -4.14 -13.69 8.31
CA PRO A 170 -2.86 -12.98 8.26
C PRO A 170 -3.00 -11.46 8.04
N LEU A 171 -3.83 -11.04 7.09
CA LEU A 171 -4.06 -9.63 6.82
C LEU A 171 -4.75 -8.92 8.00
N ALA A 172 -5.71 -9.59 8.65
CA ALA A 172 -6.35 -9.06 9.86
C ALA A 172 -5.35 -8.93 11.03
N ALA A 173 -4.43 -9.87 11.18
CA ALA A 173 -3.35 -9.81 12.17
C ALA A 173 -2.39 -8.65 11.87
N TRP A 174 -2.07 -8.42 10.60
CA TRP A 174 -1.27 -7.30 10.14
C TRP A 174 -1.89 -5.95 10.51
N HIS A 175 -3.16 -5.73 10.19
CA HIS A 175 -3.86 -4.49 10.54
C HIS A 175 -3.95 -4.30 12.06
N ARG A 176 -4.21 -5.38 12.81
CA ARG A 176 -4.23 -5.33 14.28
C ARG A 176 -2.86 -4.93 14.85
N TYR A 177 -1.76 -5.49 14.31
CA TYR A 177 -0.41 -5.09 14.70
C TYR A 177 -0.20 -3.58 14.52
N LEU A 178 -0.51 -3.04 13.34
CA LEU A 178 -0.36 -1.60 13.05
C LEU A 178 -1.21 -0.73 13.97
N LEU A 179 -2.47 -1.08 14.18
CA LEU A 179 -3.42 -0.29 14.96
C LEU A 179 -3.14 -0.31 16.47
N HIS A 180 -2.55 -1.39 16.98
CA HIS A 180 -2.32 -1.53 18.42
C HIS A 180 -0.86 -1.32 18.84
N ARG A 181 0.10 -1.70 18.00
CA ARG A 181 1.53 -1.58 18.32
C ARG A 181 2.16 -0.30 17.77
N ARG A 182 1.56 0.29 16.77
CA ARG A 182 2.14 1.45 16.06
C ARG A 182 1.34 2.75 16.25
N ASP A 183 0.25 2.77 17.00
CA ASP A 183 -0.40 4.02 17.44
C ASP A 183 0.44 4.69 18.54
N LEU A 184 1.61 5.21 18.16
CA LEU A 184 2.56 5.83 19.11
C LEU A 184 2.19 7.27 19.46
N GLY A 185 1.46 7.96 18.59
CA GLY A 185 0.91 9.29 18.84
C GLY A 185 -0.38 9.28 19.68
N GLY A 186 -1.01 8.11 19.83
CA GLY A 186 -2.23 7.95 20.63
C GLY A 186 -3.49 8.51 20.03
N GLY A 187 -3.45 8.89 18.75
CA GLY A 187 -4.59 9.44 18.01
C GLY A 187 -5.24 8.45 17.05
N GLY A 188 -4.88 7.17 17.11
CA GLY A 188 -5.46 6.11 16.25
C GLY A 188 -4.70 5.87 14.95
N LEU A 189 -3.68 6.68 14.61
CA LEU A 189 -2.88 6.50 13.41
C LEU A 189 -1.63 5.65 13.68
N ALA A 190 -1.22 4.87 12.67
CA ALA A 190 0.00 4.11 12.74
C ALA A 190 1.22 5.01 12.49
N SER A 191 2.24 4.87 13.34
CA SER A 191 3.53 5.53 13.20
C SER A 191 4.55 4.60 12.57
N VAL A 192 5.39 5.13 11.67
CA VAL A 192 6.61 4.48 11.23
C VAL A 192 7.73 4.80 12.22
N VAL A 193 8.58 3.83 12.50
CA VAL A 193 9.70 3.95 13.45
C VAL A 193 11.06 3.92 12.75
N HIS A 194 11.03 3.87 11.44
CA HIS A 194 12.19 3.89 10.56
C HIS A 194 11.81 4.45 9.19
N PRO A 195 12.64 5.27 8.53
CA PRO A 195 12.33 5.77 7.18
C PRO A 195 12.02 4.67 6.15
N TRP A 196 12.70 3.53 6.22
CA TRP A 196 12.44 2.39 5.31
C TRP A 196 11.04 1.77 5.48
N GLU A 197 10.39 1.96 6.62
CA GLU A 197 9.02 1.44 6.82
C GLU A 197 7.98 2.18 5.99
N GLN A 198 8.23 3.45 5.72
CA GLN A 198 7.35 4.23 4.85
C GLN A 198 7.64 3.97 3.37
N GLY A 199 8.85 3.50 3.02
CA GLY A 199 9.27 3.18 1.66
C GLY A 199 9.65 4.39 0.82
N MET A 200 9.62 5.59 1.37
CA MET A 200 10.09 6.84 0.74
C MET A 200 11.40 7.31 1.39
N ASP A 201 12.43 6.50 1.27
CA ASP A 201 13.74 6.75 1.84
C ASP A 201 14.29 8.09 1.35
N ASN A 202 15.01 8.80 2.20
CA ASN A 202 15.59 10.10 1.85
C ASN A 202 14.56 11.23 1.59
N SER A 203 13.28 11.04 1.90
CA SER A 203 12.31 12.13 1.84
C SER A 203 12.70 13.26 2.79
N PRO A 204 12.58 14.55 2.42
CA PRO A 204 12.82 15.67 3.31
C PRO A 204 12.00 15.63 4.61
N ALA A 205 10.86 14.94 4.61
CA ALA A 205 10.05 14.74 5.81
C ALA A 205 10.80 14.05 6.96
N TRP A 206 11.89 13.35 6.66
CA TRP A 206 12.70 12.67 7.66
C TRP A 206 13.84 13.53 8.21
N ASP A 207 14.21 14.63 7.57
CA ASP A 207 15.41 15.41 7.94
C ASP A 207 15.36 15.91 9.39
N ALA A 208 14.27 16.56 9.79
CA ALA A 208 14.12 17.06 11.17
C ALA A 208 13.99 15.90 12.19
N PRO A 209 13.13 14.87 11.99
CA PRO A 209 13.09 13.71 12.88
C PRO A 209 14.42 12.97 13.01
N LEU A 210 15.21 12.85 11.94
CA LEU A 210 16.49 12.17 11.95
C LEU A 210 17.62 13.01 12.56
N ALA A 211 17.49 14.34 12.61
CA ALA A 211 18.57 15.23 13.11
C ALA A 211 18.97 14.91 14.55
N ARG A 212 18.07 14.35 15.36
CA ARG A 212 18.34 13.95 16.76
C ARG A 212 18.98 12.56 16.90
N ILE A 213 19.08 11.79 15.80
CA ILE A 213 19.64 10.44 15.82
C ILE A 213 21.15 10.50 15.63
N THR A 214 21.90 9.94 16.58
CA THR A 214 23.34 9.74 16.42
C THR A 214 23.60 8.65 15.38
N PRO A 215 24.35 8.93 14.30
CA PRO A 215 24.57 7.95 13.25
C PRO A 215 25.48 6.80 13.72
N ALA A 216 25.27 5.60 13.17
CA ALA A 216 26.25 4.53 13.26
C ALA A 216 27.55 4.95 12.53
N PRO A 217 28.73 4.52 13.03
CA PRO A 217 29.98 4.82 12.36
C PRO A 217 30.02 4.29 10.93
N ALA A 218 30.48 5.08 9.95
CA ALA A 218 30.53 4.70 8.52
C ALA A 218 31.27 3.37 8.29
N ARG A 219 32.29 3.06 9.09
CA ARG A 219 33.03 1.78 9.03
C ARG A 219 32.22 0.54 9.47
N SER A 220 31.05 0.74 10.08
CA SER A 220 30.22 -0.36 10.64
C SER A 220 29.21 -0.92 9.66
N PHE A 221 29.08 -0.36 8.45
CA PHE A 221 28.14 -0.81 7.44
C PHE A 221 28.69 -0.64 6.02
N ARG A 222 28.09 -1.38 5.09
CA ARG A 222 28.36 -1.26 3.65
C ARG A 222 27.24 -0.50 2.97
N ARG A 223 27.61 0.33 2.00
CA ARG A 223 26.69 1.09 1.14
C ARG A 223 26.43 0.33 -0.16
N ALA A 224 25.69 -0.80 -0.09
CA ALA A 224 25.34 -1.59 -1.27
C ALA A 224 24.44 -0.83 -2.26
N ASP A 225 23.71 0.16 -1.79
CA ASP A 225 22.90 1.05 -2.62
C ASP A 225 23.73 1.92 -3.58
N LEU A 226 25.02 2.09 -3.33
CA LEU A 226 25.93 2.83 -4.19
C LEU A 226 26.57 1.95 -5.29
N ASP A 227 26.39 0.65 -5.25
CA ASP A 227 26.99 -0.26 -6.25
C ASP A 227 26.32 -0.12 -7.63
N HIS A 228 25.13 0.51 -7.72
CA HIS A 228 24.29 0.49 -8.92
C HIS A 228 23.70 1.86 -9.30
N GLY A 229 24.22 2.96 -8.80
CA GLY A 229 23.74 4.31 -9.11
C GLY A 229 24.72 5.40 -8.71
N ALA A 230 24.45 6.63 -9.11
CA ALA A 230 25.21 7.80 -8.71
C ALA A 230 25.06 8.03 -7.20
N ALA A 231 26.18 8.26 -6.50
CA ALA A 231 26.18 8.43 -5.05
C ALA A 231 25.38 9.66 -4.61
N GLU A 232 25.38 10.71 -5.43
CA GLU A 232 24.62 11.94 -5.23
C GLU A 232 23.10 11.74 -5.23
N ASP A 233 22.61 10.71 -5.90
CA ASP A 233 21.17 10.40 -6.00
C ASP A 233 20.66 9.62 -4.79
N ARG A 234 21.54 9.17 -3.93
CA ARG A 234 21.24 8.33 -2.75
C ARG A 234 21.33 9.12 -1.44
N PRO A 235 20.84 8.58 -0.30
CA PRO A 235 21.04 9.18 1.00
C PRO A 235 22.53 9.43 1.29
N THR A 236 22.86 10.48 2.02
CA THR A 236 24.23 10.74 2.47
C THR A 236 24.72 9.64 3.43
N ASP A 237 26.03 9.51 3.61
CA ASP A 237 26.58 8.57 4.59
C ASP A 237 26.09 8.87 6.03
N LEU A 238 25.86 10.15 6.33
CA LEU A 238 25.30 10.58 7.61
C LEU A 238 23.86 10.05 7.79
N ASP A 239 22.99 10.24 6.80
CA ASP A 239 21.60 9.79 6.86
C ASP A 239 21.53 8.27 6.87
N TYR A 240 22.32 7.61 6.04
CA TYR A 240 22.40 6.15 6.02
C TYR A 240 22.90 5.58 7.35
N GLY A 241 23.88 6.24 7.99
CA GLY A 241 24.34 5.90 9.33
C GLY A 241 23.24 6.02 10.38
N ARG A 242 22.34 7.01 10.25
CA ARG A 242 21.15 7.14 11.12
C ARG A 242 20.16 6.01 10.90
N TYR A 243 19.94 5.61 9.64
CA TYR A 243 19.09 4.46 9.32
C TYR A 243 19.64 3.16 9.93
N VAL A 244 20.93 2.92 9.75
CA VAL A 244 21.60 1.74 10.32
C VAL A 244 21.52 1.73 11.85
N ARG A 245 21.67 2.88 12.49
CA ARG A 245 21.55 3.01 13.95
C ARG A 245 20.14 2.65 14.43
N LEU A 246 19.10 3.22 13.84
CA LEU A 246 17.72 2.93 14.20
C LEU A 246 17.38 1.44 14.02
N ALA A 247 17.81 0.84 12.91
CA ALA A 247 17.59 -0.57 12.63
C ALA A 247 18.34 -1.50 13.60
N ALA A 248 19.59 -1.14 13.95
CA ALA A 248 20.39 -1.89 14.93
C ALA A 248 19.80 -1.82 16.33
N ASP A 249 19.40 -0.64 16.79
CA ASP A 249 18.79 -0.44 18.11
C ASP A 249 17.47 -1.22 18.22
N TYR A 250 16.65 -1.21 17.16
CA TYR A 250 15.40 -1.98 17.13
C TYR A 250 15.66 -3.49 17.20
N ARG A 251 16.62 -3.99 16.42
CA ARG A 251 17.07 -5.38 16.47
C ARG A 251 17.56 -5.77 17.87
N ASP A 252 18.44 -4.95 18.45
CA ASP A 252 19.07 -5.25 19.74
C ASP A 252 18.06 -5.14 20.90
N ALA A 253 16.97 -4.37 20.73
CA ALA A 253 15.80 -4.40 21.60
C ALA A 253 14.88 -5.62 21.39
N GLY A 254 15.25 -6.58 20.52
CA GLY A 254 14.43 -7.77 20.21
C GLY A 254 13.18 -7.47 19.42
N TYR A 255 13.19 -6.39 18.61
CA TYR A 255 12.08 -5.93 17.78
C TYR A 255 10.81 -5.61 18.57
N ARG A 256 10.97 -5.15 19.81
CA ARG A 256 9.84 -4.73 20.64
C ARG A 256 9.42 -3.32 20.26
N ASP A 257 8.14 -3.17 19.95
CA ASP A 257 7.55 -1.85 19.81
C ASP A 257 7.38 -1.19 21.18
N ARG A 258 7.40 0.15 21.21
CA ARG A 258 7.22 0.92 22.43
C ARG A 258 5.82 0.66 23.00
N ASP A 259 5.75 0.24 24.25
CA ASP A 259 4.48 0.16 24.95
C ASP A 259 4.11 1.54 25.49
N ARG A 260 2.96 2.07 25.11
CA ARG A 260 2.45 3.37 25.58
C ARG A 260 2.31 3.44 27.10
N VAL A 261 2.05 2.29 27.73
CA VAL A 261 1.73 2.21 29.16
C VAL A 261 2.99 2.34 30.03
N ASP A 262 4.13 1.86 29.58
CA ASP A 262 5.31 1.69 30.44
C ASP A 262 6.32 2.84 30.41
N GLY A 263 6.20 3.80 29.50
CA GLY A 263 7.13 4.96 29.41
C GLY A 263 8.61 4.61 29.28
N ARG A 264 8.96 3.33 29.12
CA ARG A 264 10.34 2.85 29.07
C ARG A 264 11.03 3.30 27.80
N ARG A 265 12.04 4.14 27.94
CA ARG A 265 12.96 4.52 26.88
C ARG A 265 13.75 3.28 26.45
N GLY A 266 13.80 2.99 25.13
CA GLY A 266 14.65 1.93 24.58
C GLY A 266 13.95 0.94 23.64
N ALA A 267 12.63 1.06 23.46
CA ALA A 267 11.92 0.36 22.39
C ALA A 267 11.82 1.23 21.12
N ALA A 268 11.52 0.64 19.98
CA ALA A 268 11.30 1.38 18.72
C ALA A 268 10.31 2.54 18.92
N GLY A 269 10.55 3.64 18.25
CA GLY A 269 9.76 4.86 18.35
C GLY A 269 10.16 5.79 19.48
N GLY A 270 11.23 5.50 20.24
CA GLY A 270 11.74 6.38 21.30
C GLY A 270 12.35 7.67 20.79
N GLU A 271 13.11 7.59 19.70
CA GLU A 271 13.81 8.73 19.09
C GLU A 271 13.24 9.10 17.70
N PHE A 272 12.65 8.14 16.98
CA PHE A 272 12.03 8.35 15.68
C PHE A 272 10.69 7.64 15.63
N ALA A 273 9.61 8.41 15.50
CA ALA A 273 8.26 7.92 15.29
C ALA A 273 7.46 8.99 14.55
N VAL A 274 6.96 8.67 13.38
CA VAL A 274 6.28 9.62 12.49
C VAL A 274 4.97 9.02 11.97
N GLU A 275 3.88 9.75 12.13
CA GLU A 275 2.61 9.46 11.46
C GLU A 275 2.69 10.01 10.04
N ASP A 276 2.71 9.11 9.06
CA ASP A 276 2.82 9.45 7.64
C ASP A 276 1.47 9.37 6.94
N PRO A 277 1.08 10.37 6.12
CA PRO A 277 -0.21 10.39 5.44
C PRO A 277 -0.42 9.22 4.47
N ALA A 278 0.58 8.87 3.65
CA ALA A 278 0.45 7.80 2.67
C ALA A 278 0.37 6.43 3.33
N PHE A 279 1.19 6.18 4.36
CA PHE A 279 1.15 4.94 5.13
C PHE A 279 -0.26 4.70 5.72
N ASN A 280 -0.83 5.72 6.35
CA ASN A 280 -2.16 5.63 6.94
C ASN A 280 -3.27 5.60 5.90
N ALA A 281 -3.16 6.32 4.78
CA ALA A 281 -4.11 6.22 3.68
C ALA A 281 -4.16 4.80 3.07
N LEU A 282 -3.02 4.14 2.91
CA LEU A 282 -2.96 2.76 2.44
C LEU A 282 -3.53 1.77 3.47
N LEU A 283 -3.32 2.00 4.77
CA LEU A 283 -3.96 1.22 5.83
C LEU A 283 -5.49 1.35 5.78
N ILE A 284 -6.01 2.56 5.62
CA ILE A 284 -7.45 2.84 5.52
C ILE A 284 -8.05 2.18 4.27
N ALA A 285 -7.42 2.34 3.11
CA ALA A 285 -7.86 1.71 1.87
C ALA A 285 -7.85 0.17 1.99
N SER A 286 -6.83 -0.38 2.64
CA SER A 286 -6.71 -1.81 2.91
C SER A 286 -7.72 -2.30 3.94
N GLU A 287 -8.10 -1.49 4.94
CA GLU A 287 -9.16 -1.84 5.90
C GLU A 287 -10.54 -1.91 5.23
N HIS A 288 -10.83 -1.01 4.28
CA HIS A 288 -12.01 -1.11 3.42
C HIS A 288 -11.98 -2.38 2.53
N ALA A 289 -10.83 -2.71 1.97
CA ALA A 289 -10.67 -3.93 1.19
C ALA A 289 -10.88 -5.18 2.06
N LEU A 290 -10.34 -5.20 3.26
CA LEU A 290 -10.50 -6.30 4.21
C LEU A 290 -11.95 -6.46 4.67
N ALA A 291 -12.73 -5.36 4.76
CA ALA A 291 -14.17 -5.40 4.98
C ALA A 291 -14.91 -6.11 3.85
N ARG A 292 -14.55 -5.82 2.60
CA ARG A 292 -15.11 -6.50 1.41
C ARG A 292 -14.74 -7.98 1.37
N ILE A 293 -13.49 -8.31 1.71
CA ILE A 293 -13.04 -9.71 1.84
C ILE A 293 -13.86 -10.44 2.91
N ALA A 294 -14.09 -9.81 4.07
CA ALA A 294 -14.93 -10.39 5.12
C ALA A 294 -16.35 -10.70 4.60
N LYS A 295 -16.97 -9.75 3.89
CA LYS A 295 -18.30 -9.91 3.28
C LYS A 295 -18.31 -11.07 2.27
N GLU A 296 -17.30 -11.19 1.42
CA GLU A 296 -17.14 -12.28 0.45
C GLU A 296 -17.02 -13.65 1.15
N LEU A 297 -16.44 -13.68 2.34
CA LEU A 297 -16.31 -14.88 3.18
C LEU A 297 -17.54 -15.14 4.08
N GLY A 298 -18.63 -14.37 3.93
CA GLY A 298 -19.86 -14.53 4.68
C GLY A 298 -19.86 -13.89 6.08
N ALA A 299 -18.89 -13.04 6.40
CA ALA A 299 -18.83 -12.29 7.65
C ALA A 299 -19.20 -10.82 7.46
N PRO A 300 -19.83 -10.14 8.47
CA PRO A 300 -20.14 -8.73 8.33
C PRO A 300 -18.87 -7.86 8.25
N GLY A 301 -18.79 -7.00 7.25
CA GLY A 301 -17.68 -6.04 7.07
C GLY A 301 -17.85 -4.73 7.82
N THR A 302 -19.02 -4.49 8.45
CA THR A 302 -19.42 -3.20 9.03
C THR A 302 -18.44 -2.64 10.07
N ALA A 303 -17.94 -3.48 10.98
CA ALA A 303 -16.99 -3.03 12.00
C ALA A 303 -15.65 -2.52 11.38
N ARG A 304 -15.24 -3.10 10.25
CA ARG A 304 -14.03 -2.68 9.54
C ARG A 304 -14.26 -1.38 8.74
N HIS A 305 -15.42 -1.24 8.09
CA HIS A 305 -15.79 0.03 7.46
C HIS A 305 -15.86 1.17 8.48
N ALA A 306 -16.53 0.96 9.61
CA ALA A 306 -16.58 1.95 10.69
C ALA A 306 -15.19 2.28 11.25
N ARG A 307 -14.27 1.32 11.30
CA ARG A 307 -12.88 1.58 11.68
C ARG A 307 -12.18 2.43 10.63
N ALA A 308 -12.31 2.12 9.35
CA ALA A 308 -11.73 2.90 8.27
C ALA A 308 -12.24 4.35 8.27
N GLU A 309 -13.52 4.57 8.54
CA GLU A 309 -14.10 5.91 8.70
C GLU A 309 -13.48 6.67 9.90
N ARG A 310 -13.33 6.01 11.05
CA ARG A 310 -12.66 6.64 12.22
C ARG A 310 -11.19 6.96 11.93
N LEU A 311 -10.49 6.09 11.22
CA LEU A 311 -9.10 6.35 10.81
C LEU A 311 -9.02 7.51 9.82
N THR A 312 -9.97 7.63 8.90
CA THR A 312 -10.08 8.77 7.98
C THR A 312 -10.28 10.08 8.75
N ALA A 313 -11.18 10.09 9.75
CA ALA A 313 -11.37 11.24 10.61
C ALA A 313 -10.10 11.61 11.39
N ALA A 314 -9.41 10.62 11.98
CA ALA A 314 -8.14 10.83 12.67
C ALA A 314 -7.04 11.36 11.73
N LEU A 315 -6.98 10.84 10.49
CA LEU A 315 -6.05 11.33 9.47
C LEU A 315 -6.26 12.82 9.17
N VAL A 316 -7.52 13.24 8.99
CA VAL A 316 -7.88 14.64 8.76
C VAL A 316 -7.55 15.50 9.99
N GLU A 317 -7.95 15.07 11.18
CA GLU A 317 -7.73 15.83 12.41
C GLU A 317 -6.24 16.06 12.69
N ARG A 318 -5.41 15.03 12.49
CA ARG A 318 -4.03 15.06 12.93
C ARG A 318 -3.04 15.54 11.87
N LEU A 319 -3.29 15.28 10.60
CA LEU A 319 -2.31 15.47 9.53
C LEU A 319 -2.73 16.51 8.46
N TRP A 320 -3.99 16.94 8.43
CA TRP A 320 -4.40 17.96 7.46
C TRP A 320 -3.81 19.32 7.81
N ALA A 321 -3.16 19.96 6.84
CA ALA A 321 -2.59 21.29 6.96
C ALA A 321 -3.35 22.27 6.02
N PRO A 322 -4.37 22.98 6.50
CA PRO A 322 -5.23 23.81 5.64
C PRO A 322 -4.48 24.91 4.88
N ALA A 323 -3.47 25.51 5.52
CA ALA A 323 -2.63 26.54 4.92
C ALA A 323 -1.79 26.02 3.76
N GLU A 324 -1.45 24.72 3.80
CA GLU A 324 -0.67 24.06 2.74
C GLU A 324 -1.57 23.42 1.67
N GLY A 325 -2.83 23.21 1.94
CA GLY A 325 -3.78 22.53 1.06
C GLY A 325 -3.43 21.05 0.83
N MET A 326 -2.74 20.43 1.77
CA MET A 326 -2.33 19.03 1.74
C MET A 326 -2.10 18.47 3.13
N PHE A 327 -1.92 17.16 3.24
CA PHE A 327 -1.51 16.51 4.48
C PHE A 327 0.00 16.62 4.68
N LEU A 328 0.43 16.67 5.94
CA LEU A 328 1.84 16.65 6.34
C LEU A 328 2.09 15.50 7.31
N CYS A 329 3.33 15.01 7.36
CA CYS A 329 3.77 14.09 8.38
C CYS A 329 3.71 14.75 9.77
N ARG A 330 3.41 13.97 10.82
CA ARG A 330 3.52 14.40 12.22
C ARG A 330 4.61 13.64 12.92
N ASP A 331 5.59 14.34 13.43
CA ASP A 331 6.60 13.78 14.35
C ASP A 331 5.96 13.60 15.74
N THR A 332 5.73 12.35 16.13
CA THR A 332 5.05 12.04 17.41
C THR A 332 5.96 12.23 18.62
N VAL A 333 7.28 12.38 18.42
CA VAL A 333 8.23 12.67 19.52
C VAL A 333 8.12 14.12 19.97
N THR A 334 7.93 15.04 19.03
CA THR A 334 7.74 16.47 19.30
C THR A 334 6.25 16.88 19.28
N ASP A 335 5.39 15.99 18.81
CA ASP A 335 3.96 16.22 18.56
C ASP A 335 3.67 17.41 17.65
N THR A 336 4.49 17.59 16.61
CA THR A 336 4.36 18.69 15.65
C THR A 336 4.28 18.19 14.22
N LEU A 337 3.57 18.93 13.34
CA LEU A 337 3.62 18.69 11.90
C LEU A 337 5.02 19.04 11.37
N VAL A 338 5.53 18.17 10.51
CA VAL A 338 6.79 18.40 9.78
C VAL A 338 6.46 19.25 8.55
N PRO A 339 7.03 20.45 8.40
CA PRO A 339 6.63 21.40 7.35
C PRO A 339 7.24 21.05 5.97
N GLU A 340 7.29 19.76 5.64
CA GLU A 340 7.85 19.26 4.38
C GLU A 340 6.73 18.71 3.47
N ARG A 341 6.66 19.25 2.25
CA ARG A 341 5.57 19.00 1.31
C ARG A 341 5.93 17.88 0.33
N GLY A 342 5.87 16.65 0.81
CA GLY A 342 6.11 15.44 0.01
C GLY A 342 4.83 14.86 -0.61
N VAL A 343 5.01 14.02 -1.63
CA VAL A 343 3.92 13.31 -2.31
C VAL A 343 3.08 12.44 -1.36
N SER A 344 3.66 12.00 -0.25
CA SER A 344 2.93 11.30 0.82
C SER A 344 1.68 12.07 1.27
N GLY A 345 1.77 13.41 1.34
CA GLY A 345 0.64 14.28 1.71
C GLY A 345 -0.46 14.38 0.67
N LEU A 346 -0.27 13.89 -0.53
CA LEU A 346 -1.26 13.85 -1.62
C LEU A 346 -1.96 12.48 -1.74
N VAL A 347 -1.32 11.41 -1.29
CA VAL A 347 -1.83 10.03 -1.39
C VAL A 347 -3.20 9.83 -0.71
N PRO A 348 -3.57 10.55 0.39
CA PRO A 348 -4.92 10.45 0.95
C PRO A 348 -6.05 10.73 -0.04
N LEU A 349 -5.78 11.37 -1.18
CA LEU A 349 -6.74 11.50 -2.30
C LEU A 349 -7.31 10.14 -2.74
N LEU A 350 -6.63 9.03 -2.46
CA LEU A 350 -7.12 7.66 -2.70
C LEU A 350 -8.39 7.32 -1.91
N LEU A 351 -8.69 8.04 -0.82
CA LEU A 351 -9.75 7.70 0.12
C LEU A 351 -11.10 8.33 -0.30
N PRO A 352 -12.13 7.53 -0.58
CA PRO A 352 -13.43 8.04 -1.00
C PRO A 352 -14.16 8.83 0.10
N GLY A 353 -13.82 8.61 1.37
CA GLY A 353 -14.46 9.25 2.53
C GLY A 353 -13.89 10.62 2.91
N LEU A 354 -13.00 11.22 2.12
CA LEU A 354 -12.49 12.55 2.40
C LEU A 354 -13.56 13.63 2.21
N PRO A 355 -13.56 14.69 3.06
CA PRO A 355 -14.37 15.88 2.86
C PRO A 355 -14.12 16.53 1.48
N ARG A 356 -15.18 17.02 0.84
CA ARG A 356 -15.10 17.58 -0.53
C ARG A 356 -14.17 18.78 -0.66
N ASP A 357 -14.10 19.63 0.36
CA ASP A 357 -13.21 20.80 0.40
C ASP A 357 -11.73 20.37 0.47
N ILE A 358 -11.41 19.32 1.21
CA ILE A 358 -10.08 18.71 1.27
C ILE A 358 -9.72 18.11 -0.09
N VAL A 359 -10.62 17.34 -0.72
CA VAL A 359 -10.41 16.80 -2.07
C VAL A 359 -10.13 17.93 -3.06
N ALA A 360 -10.94 18.97 -3.06
CA ALA A 360 -10.73 20.10 -3.95
C ALA A 360 -9.40 20.82 -3.71
N ALA A 361 -8.96 20.93 -2.46
CA ALA A 361 -7.65 21.49 -2.12
C ALA A 361 -6.51 20.61 -2.62
N LEU A 362 -6.58 19.29 -2.39
CA LEU A 362 -5.58 18.32 -2.89
C LEU A 362 -5.47 18.37 -4.43
N VAL A 363 -6.59 18.38 -5.15
CA VAL A 363 -6.60 18.46 -6.62
C VAL A 363 -5.95 19.76 -7.10
N ARG A 364 -6.24 20.90 -6.44
CA ARG A 364 -5.56 22.17 -6.75
C ARG A 364 -4.07 22.11 -6.47
N THR A 365 -3.66 21.47 -5.37
CA THR A 365 -2.25 21.35 -4.99
C THR A 365 -1.47 20.49 -5.98
N VAL A 366 -2.02 19.35 -6.43
CA VAL A 366 -1.41 18.47 -7.44
C VAL A 366 -1.15 19.20 -8.75
N HIS A 367 -2.09 20.05 -9.20
CA HIS A 367 -1.99 20.78 -10.46
C HIS A 367 -1.38 22.20 -10.31
N GLY A 368 -1.14 22.62 -9.07
CA GLY A 368 -0.55 23.91 -8.75
C GLY A 368 0.97 23.95 -8.92
N PRO A 369 1.60 25.10 -8.64
CA PRO A 369 3.04 25.30 -8.90
C PRO A 369 3.96 24.39 -8.07
N ARG A 370 3.49 23.85 -6.95
CA ARG A 370 4.28 22.98 -6.08
C ARG A 370 4.52 21.58 -6.68
N PHE A 371 3.55 21.03 -7.42
CA PHE A 371 3.66 19.69 -8.01
C PHE A 371 3.53 19.71 -9.54
N GLY A 372 2.96 20.75 -10.11
CA GLY A 372 3.03 21.10 -11.52
C GLY A 372 2.43 20.09 -12.50
N LEU A 373 1.61 19.14 -12.05
CA LEU A 373 1.06 18.11 -12.93
C LEU A 373 0.26 18.69 -14.09
N GLY A 374 0.64 18.29 -15.32
CA GLY A 374 0.02 18.76 -16.56
C GLY A 374 0.45 20.17 -17.00
N SER A 375 1.39 20.79 -16.30
CA SER A 375 2.00 22.07 -16.67
C SER A 375 3.53 22.00 -16.66
N ALA A 376 4.15 22.03 -15.48
CA ALA A 376 5.61 21.96 -15.34
C ALA A 376 6.15 20.53 -15.39
N THR A 377 5.35 19.54 -14.95
CA THR A 377 5.75 18.14 -14.88
C THR A 377 4.79 17.22 -15.64
N ARG A 378 5.30 16.09 -16.10
CA ARG A 378 4.49 15.03 -16.74
C ARG A 378 3.88 14.07 -15.70
N LEU A 379 4.62 13.79 -14.64
CA LEU A 379 4.24 12.97 -13.49
C LEU A 379 4.39 13.80 -12.23
N VAL A 380 3.64 13.45 -11.19
CA VAL A 380 3.73 14.11 -9.90
C VAL A 380 5.07 13.79 -9.24
N PRO A 381 5.89 14.79 -8.90
CA PRO A 381 7.17 14.61 -8.23
C PRO A 381 6.98 14.13 -6.79
N SER A 382 8.00 13.51 -6.22
CA SER A 382 7.98 13.05 -4.83
C SER A 382 8.05 14.16 -3.79
N TYR A 383 8.46 15.35 -4.18
CA TYR A 383 8.58 16.50 -3.30
C TYR A 383 8.24 17.81 -4.06
N ASP A 384 7.84 18.83 -3.30
CA ASP A 384 7.49 20.18 -3.78
C ASP A 384 8.61 20.77 -4.65
N LEU A 385 8.28 21.11 -5.90
CA LEU A 385 9.21 21.73 -6.88
C LEU A 385 9.81 23.06 -6.40
N THR A 386 9.14 23.75 -5.46
CA THR A 386 9.56 25.03 -4.89
C THR A 386 10.25 24.88 -3.53
N GLY A 387 10.38 23.65 -3.03
CA GLY A 387 11.02 23.38 -1.74
C GLY A 387 12.55 23.44 -1.86
N GLU A 388 13.22 23.91 -0.81
CA GLU A 388 14.69 24.05 -0.81
C GLU A 388 15.43 22.71 -0.96
N ALA A 389 14.80 21.61 -0.51
CA ALA A 389 15.38 20.27 -0.59
C ALA A 389 15.07 19.55 -1.92
N PHE A 390 14.42 20.23 -2.88
CA PHE A 390 14.07 19.62 -4.17
C PHE A 390 15.33 19.36 -5.02
N ASP A 391 15.41 18.12 -5.52
CA ASP A 391 16.42 17.67 -6.46
C ASP A 391 15.78 16.65 -7.43
N PRO A 392 15.73 16.92 -8.74
CA PRO A 392 15.00 16.09 -9.70
C PRO A 392 15.55 14.68 -9.89
N HIS A 393 16.76 14.38 -9.40
CA HIS A 393 17.39 13.05 -9.52
C HIS A 393 17.54 12.33 -8.19
N ARG A 394 17.38 13.03 -7.06
CA ARG A 394 17.73 12.50 -5.75
C ARG A 394 16.59 11.73 -5.08
N TYR A 395 16.42 10.49 -5.43
CA TYR A 395 15.58 9.45 -4.84
C TYR A 395 14.16 9.96 -4.49
N TRP A 396 13.81 10.16 -3.21
CA TRP A 396 12.50 10.69 -2.79
C TRP A 396 12.49 12.19 -2.47
N ARG A 397 13.41 12.98 -3.08
CA ARG A 397 13.51 14.43 -2.92
C ARG A 397 13.09 15.23 -4.16
N GLY A 398 12.50 14.58 -5.16
CA GLY A 398 12.10 15.24 -6.38
C GLY A 398 11.62 14.31 -7.47
N PRO A 399 12.32 13.20 -7.78
CA PRO A 399 11.91 12.28 -8.83
C PRO A 399 10.45 11.85 -8.74
N ALA A 400 9.85 11.57 -9.88
CA ALA A 400 8.50 11.01 -9.95
C ALA A 400 8.56 9.48 -9.89
N TRP A 401 7.69 8.90 -9.05
CA TRP A 401 7.61 7.46 -8.81
C TRP A 401 6.32 6.89 -9.37
N PHE A 402 6.39 5.73 -10.02
CA PHE A 402 5.26 5.14 -10.72
C PHE A 402 4.16 4.64 -9.77
N ASN A 403 4.52 4.11 -8.60
CA ASN A 403 3.55 3.64 -7.60
C ASN A 403 2.74 4.80 -7.01
N THR A 404 3.35 5.92 -6.66
CA THR A 404 2.63 7.09 -6.14
C THR A 404 1.76 7.73 -7.21
N ASN A 405 2.22 7.81 -8.45
CA ASN A 405 1.42 8.31 -9.57
C ASN A 405 0.22 7.40 -9.88
N TRP A 406 0.39 6.07 -9.76
CA TRP A 406 -0.72 5.12 -9.85
C TRP A 406 -1.76 5.34 -8.72
N LEU A 407 -1.32 5.58 -7.49
CA LEU A 407 -2.20 5.89 -6.36
C LEU A 407 -2.97 7.19 -6.59
N LEU A 408 -2.32 8.23 -7.11
CA LEU A 408 -2.95 9.51 -7.41
C LEU A 408 -3.93 9.43 -8.58
N GLU A 409 -3.62 8.64 -9.62
CA GLU A 409 -4.55 8.37 -10.72
C GLU A 409 -5.85 7.74 -10.20
N ARG A 410 -5.74 6.74 -9.32
CA ARG A 410 -6.89 6.12 -8.68
C ARG A 410 -7.66 7.11 -7.81
N GLY A 411 -6.95 7.94 -7.05
CA GLY A 411 -7.54 8.98 -6.22
C GLY A 411 -8.35 9.99 -7.03
N LEU A 412 -7.79 10.51 -8.12
CA LEU A 412 -8.50 11.40 -9.04
C LEU A 412 -9.78 10.73 -9.56
N ARG A 413 -9.70 9.48 -9.94
CA ARG A 413 -10.83 8.71 -10.46
C ARG A 413 -11.93 8.48 -9.43
N VAL A 414 -11.55 8.16 -8.19
CA VAL A 414 -12.49 7.97 -7.07
C VAL A 414 -13.33 9.22 -6.82
N HIS A 415 -12.76 10.40 -7.02
CA HIS A 415 -13.43 11.69 -6.81
C HIS A 415 -14.05 12.31 -8.08
N GLY A 416 -14.16 11.53 -9.17
CA GLY A 416 -14.82 11.97 -10.40
C GLY A 416 -13.97 12.85 -11.31
N GLU A 417 -12.68 13.05 -11.01
CA GLU A 417 -11.73 13.82 -11.82
C GLU A 417 -11.23 13.01 -13.05
N GLN A 418 -12.16 12.47 -13.84
CA GLN A 418 -11.88 11.49 -14.89
C GLN A 418 -10.87 12.01 -15.94
N THR A 419 -11.07 13.23 -16.45
CA THR A 419 -10.18 13.82 -17.47
C THR A 419 -8.75 13.96 -16.95
N ARG A 420 -8.57 14.36 -15.68
CA ARG A 420 -7.26 14.47 -15.04
C ARG A 420 -6.63 13.10 -14.80
N ALA A 421 -7.43 12.15 -14.37
CA ALA A 421 -6.99 10.75 -14.19
C ALA A 421 -6.54 10.14 -15.52
N ASP A 422 -7.28 10.35 -16.62
CA ASP A 422 -6.94 9.84 -17.93
C ASP A 422 -5.65 10.49 -18.48
N ALA A 423 -5.46 11.78 -18.25
CA ALA A 423 -4.24 12.49 -18.62
C ALA A 423 -3.02 11.94 -17.85
N LEU A 424 -3.15 11.75 -16.53
CA LEU A 424 -2.07 11.18 -15.72
C LEU A 424 -1.77 9.74 -16.14
N ARG A 425 -2.81 8.93 -16.38
CA ARG A 425 -2.67 7.56 -16.87
C ARG A 425 -1.87 7.51 -18.18
N ALA A 426 -2.23 8.34 -19.16
CA ALA A 426 -1.51 8.43 -20.44
C ALA A 426 -0.03 8.79 -20.24
N ALA A 427 0.25 9.75 -19.37
CA ALA A 427 1.61 10.16 -19.05
C ALA A 427 2.43 9.05 -18.37
N VAL A 428 1.82 8.31 -17.43
CA VAL A 428 2.46 7.15 -16.78
C VAL A 428 2.80 6.07 -17.79
N LEU A 429 1.87 5.70 -18.68
CA LEU A 429 2.07 4.66 -19.67
C LEU A 429 3.19 5.03 -20.67
N GLU A 430 3.17 6.25 -21.17
CA GLU A 430 4.19 6.76 -22.08
C GLU A 430 5.57 6.78 -21.42
N THR A 431 5.66 7.32 -20.20
CA THR A 431 6.93 7.46 -19.48
C THR A 431 7.49 6.10 -19.06
N ALA A 432 6.64 5.16 -18.60
CA ALA A 432 7.08 3.81 -18.24
C ALA A 432 7.71 3.08 -19.43
N GLY A 433 7.10 3.18 -20.61
CA GLY A 433 7.66 2.60 -21.84
C GLY A 433 8.95 3.26 -22.29
N ALA A 434 8.97 4.58 -22.32
CA ALA A 434 10.13 5.36 -22.78
C ALA A 434 11.35 5.21 -21.85
N SER A 435 11.13 5.08 -20.52
CA SER A 435 12.18 4.90 -19.52
C SER A 435 12.72 3.47 -19.39
N GLY A 436 12.17 2.50 -20.13
CA GLY A 436 12.52 1.08 -19.96
C GLY A 436 12.07 0.50 -18.61
N PHE A 437 10.92 0.92 -18.12
CA PHE A 437 10.36 0.57 -16.80
C PHE A 437 11.33 0.92 -15.67
N ALA A 438 11.79 2.16 -15.64
CA ALA A 438 12.67 2.67 -14.60
C ALA A 438 12.01 2.60 -13.21
N GLU A 439 12.82 2.55 -12.18
CA GLU A 439 12.38 2.62 -10.77
C GLU A 439 11.66 3.95 -10.49
N TYR A 440 12.26 5.06 -10.92
CA TYR A 440 11.72 6.42 -10.90
C TYR A 440 12.30 7.23 -12.04
N VAL A 441 11.79 8.43 -12.25
CA VAL A 441 12.19 9.29 -13.36
C VAL A 441 12.34 10.75 -12.95
N ASP A 442 13.14 11.51 -13.69
CA ASP A 442 13.12 12.96 -13.62
C ASP A 442 11.70 13.49 -13.91
N PRO A 443 11.10 14.31 -13.04
CA PRO A 443 9.71 14.73 -13.18
C PRO A 443 9.46 15.67 -14.37
N TYR A 444 10.49 16.35 -14.85
CA TYR A 444 10.40 17.29 -15.98
C TYR A 444 10.58 16.59 -17.32
N THR A 445 11.61 15.75 -17.42
CA THR A 445 12.03 15.14 -18.69
C THR A 445 11.50 13.73 -18.89
N GLY A 446 11.18 13.00 -17.81
CA GLY A 446 10.88 11.57 -17.84
C GLY A 446 12.11 10.69 -18.03
N GLU A 447 13.32 11.26 -17.92
CA GLU A 447 14.56 10.49 -17.99
C GLU A 447 14.63 9.45 -16.87
N ALA A 448 15.12 8.25 -17.23
CA ALA A 448 15.20 7.12 -16.32
C ALA A 448 16.20 7.36 -15.19
N CYS A 449 15.79 7.07 -13.96
CA CYS A 449 16.60 7.08 -12.76
C CYS A 449 16.45 5.75 -12.01
N GLY A 450 17.45 5.40 -11.20
CA GLY A 450 17.44 4.16 -10.44
C GLY A 450 17.59 2.90 -11.30
N ALA A 451 17.00 1.79 -10.87
CA ALA A 451 17.06 0.52 -11.58
C ALA A 451 16.14 0.50 -12.79
N LEU A 452 16.57 -0.14 -13.90
CA LEU A 452 15.73 -0.41 -15.06
C LEU A 452 15.05 -1.77 -14.95
N GLY A 453 13.94 -1.96 -15.67
CA GLY A 453 13.16 -3.18 -15.60
C GLY A 453 12.58 -3.41 -14.21
N PHE A 454 12.05 -2.36 -13.60
CA PHE A 454 11.58 -2.39 -12.22
C PHE A 454 10.19 -3.03 -12.11
N GLY A 455 10.05 -3.95 -11.15
CA GLY A 455 8.89 -4.83 -11.01
C GLY A 455 7.56 -4.09 -10.86
N TRP A 456 7.44 -3.13 -9.95
CA TRP A 456 6.15 -2.42 -9.79
C TRP A 456 5.83 -1.50 -10.96
N THR A 457 6.83 -0.88 -11.60
CA THR A 457 6.59 -0.04 -12.78
C THR A 457 5.95 -0.86 -13.89
N ALA A 458 6.50 -2.03 -14.18
CA ALA A 458 5.93 -2.95 -15.15
C ALA A 458 4.53 -3.45 -14.75
N ALA A 459 4.35 -3.84 -13.49
CA ALA A 459 3.07 -4.34 -12.96
C ALA A 459 1.96 -3.28 -13.03
N LEU A 460 2.24 -2.08 -12.57
CA LEU A 460 1.25 -0.99 -12.56
C LEU A 460 0.96 -0.46 -13.98
N THR A 461 1.92 -0.56 -14.90
CA THR A 461 1.68 -0.34 -16.34
C THR A 461 0.64 -1.33 -16.87
N LEU A 462 0.74 -2.61 -16.53
CA LEU A 462 -0.26 -3.61 -16.92
C LEU A 462 -1.65 -3.30 -16.36
N ASP A 463 -1.72 -2.87 -15.10
CA ASP A 463 -2.99 -2.50 -14.47
C ASP A 463 -3.64 -1.28 -15.16
N LEU A 464 -2.85 -0.27 -15.51
CA LEU A 464 -3.34 0.90 -16.23
C LEU A 464 -3.76 0.60 -17.67
N LEU A 465 -3.04 -0.29 -18.38
CA LEU A 465 -3.41 -0.73 -19.73
C LEU A 465 -4.75 -1.47 -19.74
N HIS A 466 -4.99 -2.33 -18.74
CA HIS A 466 -6.19 -3.17 -18.70
C HIS A 466 -7.49 -2.38 -18.50
N ARG A 467 -7.44 -1.19 -17.95
CA ARG A 467 -8.63 -0.35 -17.71
C ARG A 467 -9.28 0.17 -18.98
N ASP A 468 -8.56 0.20 -20.11
CA ASP A 468 -9.15 0.60 -21.41
C ASP A 468 -10.08 -0.45 -22.01
N ASP A 469 -9.81 -1.73 -21.75
CA ASP A 469 -10.57 -2.83 -22.36
C ASP A 469 -11.98 -2.97 -21.75
N HIS A 470 -12.21 -2.40 -20.58
CA HIS A 470 -13.46 -2.49 -19.82
C HIS A 470 -14.00 -1.10 -19.43
N GLY A 471 -14.36 -0.30 -20.41
CA GLY A 471 -14.86 1.08 -20.26
C GLY A 471 -16.01 1.34 -19.26
N ARG A 472 -16.15 0.56 -18.21
CA ARG A 472 -16.95 0.77 -16.99
C ARG A 472 -16.41 -0.11 -15.87
N GLY A 473 -15.58 0.44 -14.99
CA GLY A 473 -15.44 -0.13 -13.66
C GLY A 473 -16.81 -0.18 -12.97
N PRO A 474 -17.05 -1.10 -12.01
CA PRO A 474 -18.29 -1.07 -11.24
C PRO A 474 -18.43 0.32 -10.62
N GLY A 475 -19.45 1.05 -11.06
CA GLY A 475 -19.83 2.34 -10.50
C GLY A 475 -20.04 2.19 -8.98
N PRO A 476 -19.97 3.28 -8.20
CA PRO A 476 -20.34 3.23 -6.80
C PRO A 476 -21.76 2.66 -6.72
N GLU A 477 -21.96 1.64 -5.88
CA GLU A 477 -23.29 1.12 -5.59
C GLU A 477 -24.17 2.31 -5.16
N PRO A 478 -25.39 2.42 -5.70
CA PRO A 478 -26.30 3.50 -5.30
C PRO A 478 -26.55 3.37 -3.80
N HIS A 479 -26.33 4.46 -3.07
CA HIS A 479 -26.79 4.60 -1.71
C HIS A 479 -28.30 4.35 -1.73
N HIS A 480 -28.76 3.29 -1.09
CA HIS A 480 -30.16 3.14 -0.74
C HIS A 480 -30.49 4.20 0.30
N ASP A 481 -31.03 5.33 -0.18
CA ASP A 481 -31.75 6.25 0.66
C ASP A 481 -32.94 5.49 1.23
N HIS A 482 -32.91 5.25 2.52
CA HIS A 482 -34.11 4.82 3.25
C HIS A 482 -35.06 6.01 3.30
N ASP A 483 -35.98 6.05 2.33
CA ASP A 483 -37.15 6.89 2.38
C ASP A 483 -37.95 6.58 3.65
N HIS A 484 -37.86 7.42 4.62
CA HIS A 484 -38.80 7.47 5.73
C HIS A 484 -40.15 7.97 5.20
N HIS A 485 -41.00 7.04 4.81
CA HIS A 485 -42.42 7.33 4.63
C HIS A 485 -43.02 7.72 5.98
N HIS A 486 -43.20 9.02 6.22
CA HIS A 486 -44.10 9.53 7.22
C HIS A 486 -45.55 9.24 6.79
N HIS A 487 -46.15 8.23 7.37
CA HIS A 487 -47.61 8.09 7.40
C HIS A 487 -48.18 9.22 8.23
N ARG A 488 -48.83 10.19 7.55
CA ARG A 488 -49.78 11.11 8.14
C ARG A 488 -51.05 10.32 8.41
N HIS A 489 -51.38 10.11 9.69
CA HIS A 489 -52.71 9.77 10.12
C HIS A 489 -53.53 11.05 10.24
N GLU A 490 -54.61 11.13 9.47
CA GLU A 490 -55.67 12.10 9.63
C GLU A 490 -56.43 11.83 10.93
N GLU A 491 -56.40 12.78 11.86
CA GLU A 491 -57.33 12.80 12.98
C GLU A 491 -58.68 13.29 12.49
N ARG A 492 -59.71 12.46 12.73
CA ARG A 492 -61.13 12.86 12.76
C ARG A 492 -61.60 13.01 14.19
N ASP A 493 -62.21 14.18 14.46
CA ASP A 493 -62.87 14.60 15.66
C ASP A 493 -63.85 13.58 16.26
N GLY A 494 -63.85 13.52 17.59
CA GLY A 494 -64.91 12.89 18.41
C GLY A 494 -64.82 13.30 19.84
N GLN A 495 -65.62 14.33 20.22
CA GLN A 495 -65.87 14.80 21.60
C GLN A 495 -66.49 13.73 22.48
N ALA A 496 -66.10 13.71 23.79
CA ALA A 496 -66.96 13.63 24.99
C ALA A 496 -66.07 13.42 26.24
N MET A 497 -66.00 14.40 27.07
CA MET A 497 -66.62 14.74 28.38
C MET A 497 -66.50 13.71 29.52
N PHE A 498 -66.21 14.32 30.70
CA PHE A 498 -66.26 13.80 32.11
C PHE A 498 -65.09 12.89 32.54
N GLY A 499 -64.46 13.10 33.69
CA GLY A 499 -64.66 13.95 34.88
C GLY A 499 -63.83 13.39 36.03
N MET A 500 -63.31 14.32 36.80
CA MET A 500 -63.00 14.27 38.25
C MET A 500 -62.30 13.10 38.93
N SER A 501 -61.27 13.49 39.59
CA SER A 501 -60.87 13.40 41.02
C SER A 501 -59.89 12.28 41.33
N ASP A 502 -58.90 12.47 42.06
CA ASP A 502 -58.43 13.16 43.24
C ASP A 502 -57.44 12.21 43.99
N GLN A 503 -56.44 12.79 44.59
CA GLN A 503 -55.67 12.35 45.76
C GLN A 503 -54.87 11.00 45.64
N GLY A 504 -53.65 10.88 45.96
CA GLY A 504 -52.88 11.44 47.04
C GLY A 504 -51.90 10.37 47.52
N GLY A 505 -50.77 10.79 48.05
CA GLY A 505 -50.04 10.02 49.04
C GLY A 505 -48.80 9.25 48.53
N ASP A 506 -47.67 9.80 48.60
CA ASP A 506 -46.68 9.85 49.68
C ASP A 506 -46.09 8.48 50.11
N ARG A 507 -44.75 8.45 50.12
CA ARG A 507 -43.81 7.64 50.88
C ARG A 507 -43.36 6.27 50.35
N GLY A 508 -42.04 6.30 50.25
CA GLY A 508 -41.24 5.13 50.29
C GLY A 508 -39.97 5.25 49.50
#